data_558441fca1436f32290a3e35bcf15b82
#
_entry.id   558441fca1436f32290a3e35bcf15b82
#
_cell.length_a   1.000
_cell.length_b   1.000
_cell.length_c   1.000
_cell.angle_alpha   90.00
_cell.angle_beta   90.00
_cell.angle_gamma   90.00
#
_symmetry.space_group_name_H-M   'P 1'
#
loop_
_entity.id
_entity.type
_entity.pdbx_description
1 polymer ?
#
loop_
_entity_poly.entity_id
_entity_poly.type
_entity_poly.pdbx_seq_one_letter_code
_entity_poly.pdbx_strand_id
1 'polypeptide(L)'
;VAVRDGRILGVGSKESLAGWGSAEVDDRYADKVLMPGLVEGHCHLPEGGMWKFVYVGFYDRRGPDGRLWEGLKSFEAVAARLREAESALAPDATLIGWGFDPIFFEGRRMDVRDLDAVSPRRPVVVMHASMHLMNVNTPMLARAGIDRDTDIEGVTRMENGEPSGELCEFAAMFPVMRLIGSPFRTVGVSEDGLRMFGKVAQWAGVTTATDLVNELGDEGLATLARVTAEPDYPVRIVPAASALTYAGDPARCLAKLEEARRLNHGKLHFGMVKLVVDGSIQGFTARVRWPGYYNGAPNGIWVIAPSELDTLVQAYHDAGAQLHIHTNGDEATQLAIEAVDRALRRSPRRDHRHTLQHCQMADAAQFRRMASLGMCANLFANHIFYWGDAHYALTMGPDRANRMDACATAARAGVPFSIHSDAPITPLGPLFTAWCAANRRTSSGRVLGESERIGVDAALHAVTLGAAYTLHLDHLVGSIEVGKYADFCVLEDDPLAVPAEGLKDVPVAGTVIGGRPLALREG
;
A
#
# COMPACT_ATOMS: atom_id res chain seq x y z
N VAL A 1 -16.32 12.65 -24.30
CA VAL A 1 -16.88 11.37 -23.78
C VAL A 1 -18.36 11.58 -23.49
N ALA A 2 -19.23 10.70 -24.02
CA ALA A 2 -20.66 10.68 -23.70
C ALA A 2 -20.92 9.73 -22.52
N VAL A 3 -21.70 10.19 -21.54
CA VAL A 3 -21.95 9.45 -20.29
C VAL A 3 -23.46 9.38 -20.03
N ARG A 4 -23.94 8.23 -19.55
CA ARG A 4 -25.31 8.01 -19.04
C ARG A 4 -25.27 7.02 -17.88
N ASP A 5 -26.00 7.31 -16.82
CA ASP A 5 -26.13 6.44 -15.64
C ASP A 5 -24.76 5.98 -15.07
N GLY A 6 -23.80 6.90 -15.07
CA GLY A 6 -22.44 6.64 -14.57
C GLY A 6 -21.56 5.80 -15.48
N ARG A 7 -22.00 5.48 -16.70
CA ARG A 7 -21.28 4.67 -17.67
C ARG A 7 -20.90 5.45 -18.92
N ILE A 8 -19.76 5.11 -19.51
CA ILE A 8 -19.32 5.63 -20.81
C ILE A 8 -20.17 5.00 -21.90
N LEU A 9 -20.87 5.84 -22.68
CA LEU A 9 -21.65 5.42 -23.84
C LEU A 9 -20.87 5.53 -25.13
N GLY A 10 -20.00 6.53 -25.24
CA GLY A 10 -19.23 6.80 -26.44
C GLY A 10 -18.01 7.64 -26.18
N VAL A 11 -17.00 7.40 -27.00
CA VAL A 11 -15.73 8.16 -27.01
C VAL A 11 -15.51 8.64 -28.43
N GLY A 12 -15.29 9.95 -28.61
CA GLY A 12 -15.09 10.54 -29.92
C GLY A 12 -15.19 12.06 -29.89
N SER A 13 -15.17 12.69 -31.07
CA SER A 13 -15.36 14.14 -31.18
C SER A 13 -16.82 14.52 -30.86
N LYS A 14 -17.05 15.79 -30.55
CA LYS A 14 -18.40 16.32 -30.28
C LYS A 14 -19.33 16.07 -31.47
N GLU A 15 -18.82 16.21 -32.70
CA GLU A 15 -19.56 16.00 -33.95
C GLU A 15 -19.98 14.52 -34.11
N SER A 16 -19.07 13.58 -33.80
CA SER A 16 -19.34 12.14 -33.91
C SER A 16 -20.38 11.65 -32.92
N LEU A 17 -20.52 12.34 -31.77
CA LEU A 17 -21.46 11.98 -30.72
C LEU A 17 -22.79 12.77 -30.78
N ALA A 18 -22.87 13.84 -31.59
CA ALA A 18 -24.05 14.71 -31.68
C ALA A 18 -25.32 13.97 -32.18
N GLY A 19 -25.18 12.90 -32.94
CA GLY A 19 -26.30 12.09 -33.44
C GLY A 19 -26.94 11.17 -32.39
N TRP A 20 -26.44 11.11 -31.17
CA TRP A 20 -26.92 10.18 -30.14
C TRP A 20 -28.09 10.72 -29.30
N GLY A 21 -28.53 11.95 -29.58
CA GLY A 21 -29.65 12.62 -28.92
C GLY A 21 -29.23 13.90 -28.20
N SER A 22 -30.19 14.51 -27.48
CA SER A 22 -29.90 15.70 -26.67
C SER A 22 -29.05 15.32 -25.46
N ALA A 23 -27.95 16.06 -25.24
CA ALA A 23 -27.08 15.91 -24.09
C ALA A 23 -26.78 17.28 -23.49
N GLU A 24 -26.65 17.33 -22.17
CA GLU A 24 -26.05 18.48 -21.49
C GLU A 24 -24.54 18.43 -21.76
N VAL A 25 -23.97 19.58 -22.11
CA VAL A 25 -22.53 19.70 -22.32
C VAL A 25 -21.89 20.24 -21.06
N ASP A 26 -21.00 19.45 -20.47
CA ASP A 26 -20.17 19.89 -19.35
C ASP A 26 -18.80 20.31 -19.87
N ASP A 27 -18.50 21.60 -19.83
CA ASP A 27 -17.27 22.21 -20.35
C ASP A 27 -16.27 22.64 -19.26
N ARG A 28 -16.54 22.31 -17.98
CA ARG A 28 -15.66 22.71 -16.84
C ARG A 28 -14.22 22.23 -16.96
N TYR A 29 -14.00 21.17 -17.73
CA TYR A 29 -12.68 20.58 -18.00
C TYR A 29 -12.31 20.64 -19.49
N ALA A 30 -12.85 21.59 -20.24
CA ALA A 30 -12.63 21.69 -21.69
C ALA A 30 -11.17 21.99 -22.07
N ASP A 31 -10.42 22.63 -21.19
CA ASP A 31 -9.00 22.97 -21.32
C ASP A 31 -8.07 22.00 -20.58
N LYS A 32 -8.59 20.89 -20.05
CA LYS A 32 -7.87 19.92 -19.25
C LYS A 32 -7.70 18.59 -19.97
N VAL A 33 -6.83 17.74 -19.45
CA VAL A 33 -6.61 16.38 -19.95
C VAL A 33 -7.41 15.39 -19.12
N LEU A 34 -8.26 14.60 -19.77
CA LEU A 34 -8.97 13.49 -19.15
C LEU A 34 -8.19 12.20 -19.35
N MET A 35 -7.76 11.61 -18.25
CA MET A 35 -7.24 10.26 -18.17
C MET A 35 -8.28 9.30 -17.59
N PRO A 36 -8.14 7.96 -17.79
CA PRO A 36 -8.82 7.00 -16.92
C PRO A 36 -8.54 7.35 -15.46
N GLY A 37 -9.52 7.22 -14.60
CA GLY A 37 -9.31 7.39 -13.18
C GLY A 37 -8.17 6.50 -12.69
N LEU A 38 -7.25 7.04 -11.91
CA LEU A 38 -6.10 6.29 -11.42
C LEU A 38 -6.55 5.19 -10.46
N VAL A 39 -5.91 4.02 -10.56
CA VAL A 39 -6.21 2.83 -9.77
C VAL A 39 -5.02 2.51 -8.87
N GLU A 40 -5.22 2.60 -7.57
CA GLU A 40 -4.21 2.19 -6.59
C GLU A 40 -4.40 0.71 -6.25
N GLY A 41 -3.55 -0.13 -6.82
CA GLY A 41 -3.63 -1.59 -6.71
C GLY A 41 -3.16 -2.16 -5.37
N HIS A 42 -2.54 -1.36 -4.51
CA HIS A 42 -2.14 -1.73 -3.16
C HIS A 42 -2.00 -0.50 -2.28
N CYS A 43 -2.97 -0.30 -1.43
CA CYS A 43 -2.90 0.64 -0.32
C CYS A 43 -3.77 0.16 0.84
N HIS A 44 -3.81 0.96 1.90
CA HIS A 44 -4.56 0.69 3.12
C HIS A 44 -5.35 1.93 3.55
N LEU A 45 -6.62 1.74 3.91
CA LEU A 45 -7.51 2.81 4.38
C LEU A 45 -6.97 3.61 5.58
N PRO A 46 -6.13 3.04 6.47
CA PRO A 46 -5.45 3.84 7.49
C PRO A 46 -4.74 5.09 6.99
N GLU A 47 -4.32 5.17 5.71
CA GLU A 47 -3.76 6.40 5.11
C GLU A 47 -4.56 7.66 5.42
N GLY A 48 -5.88 7.58 5.44
CA GLY A 48 -6.74 8.70 5.82
C GLY A 48 -6.73 8.97 7.32
N GLY A 49 -6.99 7.93 8.12
CA GLY A 49 -7.21 8.06 9.56
C GLY A 49 -5.95 8.26 10.40
N MET A 50 -4.77 7.86 9.89
CA MET A 50 -3.49 7.99 10.62
C MET A 50 -3.12 9.44 10.93
N TRP A 51 -3.67 10.40 10.18
CA TRP A 51 -3.46 11.83 10.42
C TRP A 51 -4.09 12.34 11.73
N LYS A 52 -4.86 11.50 12.43
CA LYS A 52 -5.26 11.73 13.84
C LYS A 52 -4.11 11.54 14.83
N PHE A 53 -3.01 10.94 14.41
CA PHE A 53 -1.79 10.70 15.18
C PHE A 53 -0.63 11.56 14.66
N VAL A 54 0.48 11.56 15.37
CA VAL A 54 1.61 12.46 15.12
C VAL A 54 2.49 11.90 14.00
N TYR A 55 2.55 12.62 12.87
CA TYR A 55 3.49 12.27 11.81
C TYR A 55 4.93 12.59 12.23
N VAL A 56 5.81 11.59 12.22
CA VAL A 56 7.23 11.69 12.59
C VAL A 56 8.15 11.07 11.54
N GLY A 57 7.70 11.05 10.28
CA GLY A 57 8.45 10.48 9.17
C GLY A 57 9.63 11.33 8.72
N PHE A 58 10.58 10.69 8.02
CA PHE A 58 11.79 11.32 7.51
C PHE A 58 11.56 12.24 6.31
N TYR A 59 10.56 11.95 5.48
CA TYR A 59 10.22 12.73 4.28
C TYR A 59 9.06 13.67 4.53
N ASP A 60 8.98 14.74 3.74
CA ASP A 60 7.82 15.63 3.72
C ASP A 60 6.59 14.85 3.26
N ARG A 61 5.43 15.13 3.88
CA ARG A 61 4.18 14.48 3.52
C ARG A 61 2.98 15.41 3.61
N ARG A 62 2.13 15.37 2.60
CA ARG A 62 0.89 16.14 2.58
C ARG A 62 -0.23 15.41 3.30
N GLY A 63 -0.89 16.09 4.22
CA GLY A 63 -2.05 15.59 4.94
C GLY A 63 -3.37 15.76 4.15
N PRO A 64 -4.48 15.17 4.64
CA PRO A 64 -5.80 15.26 4.00
C PRO A 64 -6.37 16.70 4.00
N ASP A 65 -5.86 17.58 4.85
CA ASP A 65 -6.17 19.02 4.89
C ASP A 65 -5.35 19.84 3.87
N GLY A 66 -4.49 19.18 3.09
CA GLY A 66 -3.59 19.83 2.12
C GLY A 66 -2.31 20.40 2.74
N ARG A 67 -2.15 20.40 4.06
CA ARG A 67 -0.94 20.87 4.74
C ARG A 67 0.24 19.95 4.42
N LEU A 68 1.39 20.56 4.09
CA LEU A 68 2.67 19.86 3.98
C LEU A 68 3.32 19.78 5.36
N TRP A 69 3.54 18.55 5.84
CA TRP A 69 4.28 18.25 7.06
C TRP A 69 5.73 17.99 6.72
N GLU A 70 6.62 18.80 7.26
CA GLU A 70 8.06 18.63 7.06
C GLU A 70 8.57 17.34 7.68
N GLY A 71 9.43 16.63 6.96
CA GLY A 71 10.11 15.43 7.42
C GLY A 71 11.17 15.73 8.46
N LEU A 72 11.36 14.79 9.40
CA LEU A 72 12.24 14.92 10.55
C LEU A 72 13.56 14.18 10.29
N LYS A 73 14.68 14.88 10.41
CA LYS A 73 16.00 14.39 10.01
C LYS A 73 16.90 13.99 11.18
N SER A 74 16.41 14.09 12.42
CA SER A 74 17.16 13.68 13.63
C SER A 74 16.24 13.14 14.71
N PHE A 75 16.77 12.36 15.65
CA PHE A 75 16.02 11.88 16.82
C PHE A 75 15.52 13.03 17.70
N GLU A 76 16.29 14.11 17.80
CA GLU A 76 15.92 15.31 18.57
C GLU A 76 14.69 15.98 17.96
N ALA A 77 14.60 16.06 16.62
CA ALA A 77 13.45 16.61 15.93
C ALA A 77 12.20 15.73 16.12
N VAL A 78 12.35 14.40 16.07
CA VAL A 78 11.28 13.44 16.36
C VAL A 78 10.79 13.62 17.79
N ALA A 79 11.70 13.63 18.77
CA ALA A 79 11.36 13.82 20.16
C ALA A 79 10.70 15.19 20.44
N ALA A 80 11.15 16.26 19.79
CA ALA A 80 10.57 17.59 19.91
C ALA A 80 9.11 17.61 19.43
N ARG A 81 8.82 17.04 18.25
CA ARG A 81 7.46 16.96 17.72
C ARG A 81 6.53 16.10 18.58
N LEU A 82 7.04 14.99 19.12
CA LEU A 82 6.26 14.14 20.02
C LEU A 82 5.94 14.88 21.33
N ARG A 83 6.89 15.63 21.93
CA ARG A 83 6.64 16.44 23.15
C ARG A 83 5.63 17.56 22.92
N GLU A 84 5.70 18.23 21.79
CA GLU A 84 4.70 19.24 21.40
C GLU A 84 3.29 18.63 21.38
N ALA A 85 3.14 17.48 20.71
CA ALA A 85 1.86 16.78 20.63
C ALA A 85 1.40 16.24 22.01
N GLU A 86 2.32 15.77 22.86
CA GLU A 86 1.99 15.27 24.20
C GLU A 86 1.26 16.33 25.04
N SER A 87 1.67 17.59 24.92
CA SER A 87 1.11 18.70 25.69
C SER A 87 -0.39 18.93 25.45
N ALA A 88 -0.90 18.52 24.29
CA ALA A 88 -2.30 18.67 23.88
C ALA A 88 -3.17 17.44 24.20
N LEU A 89 -2.57 16.34 24.66
CA LEU A 89 -3.30 15.09 24.91
C LEU A 89 -3.92 15.05 26.32
N ALA A 90 -5.07 14.37 26.43
CA ALA A 90 -5.67 14.04 27.72
C ALA A 90 -4.68 13.25 28.62
N PRO A 91 -4.74 13.38 29.97
CA PRO A 91 -3.74 12.81 30.89
C PRO A 91 -3.46 11.32 30.70
N ASP A 92 -4.50 10.51 30.42
CA ASP A 92 -4.41 9.04 30.31
C ASP A 92 -4.26 8.54 28.87
N ALA A 93 -4.24 9.43 27.87
CA ALA A 93 -4.11 9.04 26.48
C ALA A 93 -2.70 8.54 26.15
N THR A 94 -2.61 7.50 25.35
CA THR A 94 -1.33 7.06 24.78
C THR A 94 -0.89 8.04 23.68
N LEU A 95 0.37 8.46 23.71
CA LEU A 95 0.96 9.24 22.63
C LEU A 95 1.35 8.29 21.48
N ILE A 96 0.78 8.51 20.31
CA ILE A 96 1.02 7.67 19.13
C ILE A 96 1.64 8.50 18.02
N GLY A 97 2.83 8.10 17.58
CA GLY A 97 3.52 8.61 16.40
C GLY A 97 3.55 7.58 15.29
N TRP A 98 3.76 8.02 14.03
CA TRP A 98 3.87 7.13 12.88
C TRP A 98 4.77 7.69 11.79
N GLY A 99 5.25 6.79 10.91
CA GLY A 99 6.06 7.16 9.75
C GLY A 99 7.56 7.20 9.99
N PHE A 100 8.02 6.89 11.21
CA PHE A 100 9.44 6.78 11.53
C PHE A 100 10.09 5.60 10.80
N ASP A 101 11.34 5.74 10.38
CA ASP A 101 12.14 4.61 9.89
C ASP A 101 13.62 4.81 10.27
N PRO A 102 14.17 3.94 11.13
CA PRO A 102 15.52 4.10 11.65
C PRO A 102 16.62 3.95 10.60
N ILE A 103 16.32 3.38 9.43
CA ILE A 103 17.30 3.20 8.34
C ILE A 103 17.84 4.53 7.79
N PHE A 104 17.10 5.63 7.99
CA PHE A 104 17.50 6.97 7.56
C PHE A 104 18.36 7.72 8.58
N PHE A 105 18.54 7.14 9.77
CA PHE A 105 19.29 7.79 10.85
C PHE A 105 20.61 7.05 11.07
N GLU A 106 21.71 7.80 10.97
CA GLU A 106 23.05 7.23 11.13
C GLU A 106 23.38 6.90 12.58
N GLY A 107 24.21 5.90 12.79
CA GLY A 107 24.90 5.58 14.03
C GLY A 107 24.17 4.60 14.96
N ARG A 108 22.88 4.72 15.21
CA ARG A 108 22.14 3.84 16.12
C ARG A 108 20.66 3.73 15.79
N ARG A 109 20.01 2.75 16.35
CA ARG A 109 18.55 2.63 16.32
C ARG A 109 17.92 3.37 17.51
N MET A 110 16.66 3.79 17.37
CA MET A 110 15.86 4.34 18.47
C MET A 110 15.64 3.28 19.56
N ASP A 111 15.77 3.67 20.81
CA ASP A 111 15.50 2.79 21.95
C ASP A 111 14.62 3.47 23.02
N VAL A 112 14.31 2.73 24.09
CA VAL A 112 13.45 3.22 25.19
C VAL A 112 13.90 4.57 25.74
N ARG A 113 15.20 4.87 25.78
CA ARG A 113 15.75 6.11 26.36
C ARG A 113 15.33 7.33 25.55
N ASP A 114 15.20 7.20 24.24
CA ASP A 114 14.73 8.28 23.36
C ASP A 114 13.27 8.64 23.67
N LEU A 115 12.43 7.63 23.84
CA LEU A 115 11.01 7.82 24.09
C LEU A 115 10.68 8.10 25.57
N ASP A 116 11.48 7.60 26.52
CA ASP A 116 11.39 7.99 27.92
C ASP A 116 11.76 9.46 28.12
N ALA A 117 12.67 10.01 27.27
CA ALA A 117 12.99 11.43 27.26
C ALA A 117 11.86 12.30 26.66
N VAL A 118 10.93 11.71 25.88
CA VAL A 118 9.68 12.37 25.47
C VAL A 118 8.72 12.41 26.65
N SER A 119 8.42 11.24 27.23
CA SER A 119 7.56 11.12 28.41
C SER A 119 7.96 9.93 29.28
N PRO A 120 8.37 10.17 30.53
CA PRO A 120 8.74 9.10 31.49
C PRO A 120 7.53 8.43 32.16
N ARG A 121 6.32 8.93 31.92
CA ARG A 121 5.10 8.43 32.60
C ARG A 121 4.02 7.99 31.64
N ARG A 122 3.83 8.73 30.54
CA ARG A 122 2.82 8.45 29.51
C ARG A 122 3.33 7.34 28.59
N PRO A 123 2.52 6.33 28.27
CA PRO A 123 2.86 5.38 27.22
C PRO A 123 3.04 6.08 25.88
N VAL A 124 4.15 5.79 25.21
CA VAL A 124 4.50 6.30 23.88
C VAL A 124 4.68 5.12 22.93
N VAL A 125 4.09 5.22 21.76
CA VAL A 125 4.21 4.25 20.66
C VAL A 125 4.57 5.01 19.39
N VAL A 126 5.62 4.58 18.71
CA VAL A 126 6.01 5.11 17.39
C VAL A 126 5.98 3.97 16.38
N MET A 127 4.98 3.96 15.50
CA MET A 127 4.87 3.00 14.41
C MET A 127 5.84 3.38 13.29
N HIS A 128 6.64 2.42 12.85
CA HIS A 128 7.52 2.63 11.70
C HIS A 128 6.74 2.76 10.39
N ALA A 129 7.37 3.40 9.39
CA ALA A 129 6.80 3.59 8.07
C ALA A 129 6.42 2.26 7.41
N SER A 130 7.22 1.21 7.63
CA SER A 130 6.95 -0.13 7.07
C SER A 130 5.73 -0.84 7.66
N MET A 131 5.19 -0.37 8.80
CA MET A 131 4.14 -1.03 9.60
C MET A 131 4.51 -2.43 10.14
N HIS A 132 5.76 -2.87 9.95
CA HIS A 132 6.31 -4.14 10.45
C HIS A 132 7.09 -3.99 11.75
N LEU A 133 7.37 -2.76 12.18
CA LEU A 133 8.12 -2.45 13.40
C LEU A 133 7.45 -1.31 14.16
N MET A 134 7.67 -1.28 15.47
CA MET A 134 7.35 -0.13 16.32
C MET A 134 8.40 0.07 17.41
N ASN A 135 8.55 1.31 17.86
CA ASN A 135 9.26 1.62 19.09
C ASN A 135 8.28 2.03 20.18
N VAL A 136 8.56 1.60 21.39
CA VAL A 136 7.76 1.94 22.57
C VAL A 136 8.67 2.35 23.74
N ASN A 137 8.14 3.15 24.66
CA ASN A 137 8.87 3.56 25.86
C ASN A 137 8.69 2.57 27.02
N THR A 138 9.44 2.76 28.12
CA THR A 138 9.39 1.93 29.33
C THR A 138 7.98 1.81 29.92
N PRO A 139 7.16 2.88 30.06
CA PRO A 139 5.78 2.75 30.52
C PRO A 139 4.90 1.85 29.63
N MET A 140 5.11 1.85 28.31
CA MET A 140 4.35 0.98 27.40
C MET A 140 4.82 -0.47 27.50
N LEU A 141 6.13 -0.74 27.59
CA LEU A 141 6.65 -2.10 27.80
C LEU A 141 6.05 -2.72 29.07
N ALA A 142 6.06 -1.97 30.18
CA ALA A 142 5.49 -2.42 31.45
C ALA A 142 3.98 -2.75 31.33
N ARG A 143 3.21 -1.90 30.63
CA ARG A 143 1.78 -2.16 30.39
C ARG A 143 1.55 -3.38 29.50
N ALA A 144 2.44 -3.61 28.53
CA ALA A 144 2.36 -4.75 27.61
C ALA A 144 2.83 -6.08 28.22
N GLY A 145 3.43 -6.02 29.42
CA GLY A 145 4.03 -7.19 30.08
C GLY A 145 5.28 -7.70 29.36
N ILE A 146 6.00 -6.79 28.69
CA ILE A 146 7.25 -7.10 27.99
C ILE A 146 8.41 -6.72 28.88
N ASP A 147 9.20 -7.71 29.29
CA ASP A 147 10.33 -7.59 30.20
C ASP A 147 11.54 -8.41 29.72
N ARG A 148 12.53 -8.53 30.61
CA ARG A 148 13.75 -9.30 30.35
C ARG A 148 13.48 -10.78 30.06
N ASP A 149 12.46 -11.36 30.67
CA ASP A 149 12.16 -12.79 30.59
C ASP A 149 11.18 -13.14 29.44
N THR A 150 10.70 -12.12 28.73
CA THR A 150 9.78 -12.29 27.58
C THR A 150 10.46 -13.03 26.44
N ASP A 151 9.98 -14.23 26.08
CA ASP A 151 10.47 -15.05 24.98
C ASP A 151 9.52 -14.95 23.78
N ILE A 152 9.55 -13.79 23.11
CA ILE A 152 8.80 -13.55 21.87
C ILE A 152 9.80 -13.13 20.79
N GLU A 153 9.81 -13.86 19.66
CA GLU A 153 10.63 -13.50 18.51
C GLU A 153 10.26 -12.10 18.01
N GLY A 154 11.30 -11.26 17.80
CA GLY A 154 11.11 -9.87 17.37
C GLY A 154 11.15 -8.84 18.52
N VAL A 155 11.18 -9.24 19.78
CA VAL A 155 11.50 -8.33 20.90
C VAL A 155 13.00 -8.10 20.93
N THR A 156 13.44 -6.91 20.49
CA THR A 156 14.87 -6.56 20.46
C THR A 156 15.37 -6.18 21.86
N ARG A 157 16.67 -6.41 22.10
CA ARG A 157 17.27 -6.22 23.42
C ARG A 157 18.49 -5.30 23.36
N MET A 158 18.71 -4.57 24.44
CA MET A 158 19.94 -3.83 24.70
C MET A 158 21.05 -4.79 25.14
N GLU A 159 22.30 -4.32 25.18
CA GLU A 159 23.47 -5.11 25.62
C GLU A 159 23.32 -5.68 27.05
N ASN A 160 22.59 -5.01 27.90
CA ASN A 160 22.30 -5.46 29.27
C ASN A 160 21.18 -6.50 29.39
N GLY A 161 20.59 -6.92 28.25
CA GLY A 161 19.52 -7.90 28.16
C GLY A 161 18.10 -7.37 28.36
N GLU A 162 17.93 -6.08 28.71
CA GLU A 162 16.61 -5.45 28.82
C GLU A 162 16.01 -5.22 27.43
N PRO A 163 14.66 -5.25 27.27
CA PRO A 163 14.02 -4.87 26.02
C PRO A 163 14.43 -3.47 25.59
N SER A 164 14.82 -3.32 24.32
CA SER A 164 15.22 -2.02 23.78
C SER A 164 14.03 -1.09 23.48
N GLY A 165 12.81 -1.64 23.49
CA GLY A 165 11.60 -0.94 23.08
C GLY A 165 11.31 -1.06 21.59
N GLU A 166 12.21 -1.61 20.77
CA GLU A 166 11.91 -1.92 19.37
C GLU A 166 11.30 -3.33 19.27
N LEU A 167 10.13 -3.40 18.66
CA LEU A 167 9.33 -4.61 18.47
C LEU A 167 9.19 -4.87 16.98
N CYS A 168 9.66 -6.03 16.51
CA CYS A 168 9.69 -6.40 15.11
C CYS A 168 8.63 -7.46 14.82
N GLU A 169 7.84 -7.23 13.78
CA GLU A 169 6.76 -8.07 13.29
C GLU A 169 5.58 -8.24 14.26
N PHE A 170 4.51 -8.79 13.73
CA PHE A 170 3.20 -8.81 14.41
C PHE A 170 3.23 -9.54 15.76
N ALA A 171 4.02 -10.61 15.89
CA ALA A 171 4.11 -11.38 17.14
C ALA A 171 4.61 -10.51 18.31
N ALA A 172 5.69 -9.74 18.08
CA ALA A 172 6.26 -8.85 19.10
C ALA A 172 5.40 -7.60 19.33
N MET A 173 4.73 -7.08 18.28
CA MET A 173 3.88 -5.90 18.37
C MET A 173 2.51 -6.18 19.01
N PHE A 174 2.03 -7.42 18.94
CA PHE A 174 0.66 -7.79 19.33
C PHE A 174 0.30 -7.41 20.78
N PRO A 175 1.14 -7.62 21.80
CA PRO A 175 0.84 -7.19 23.18
C PRO A 175 0.51 -5.69 23.28
N VAL A 176 1.28 -4.85 22.58
CA VAL A 176 1.06 -3.40 22.53
C VAL A 176 -0.21 -3.06 21.74
N MET A 177 -0.38 -3.65 20.55
CA MET A 177 -1.54 -3.42 19.68
C MET A 177 -2.86 -3.77 20.39
N ARG A 178 -2.86 -4.84 21.19
CA ARG A 178 -4.03 -5.22 22.00
C ARG A 178 -4.40 -4.16 23.03
N LEU A 179 -3.42 -3.49 23.64
CA LEU A 179 -3.67 -2.45 24.64
C LEU A 179 -4.19 -1.15 24.03
N ILE A 180 -3.70 -0.77 22.88
CA ILE A 180 -4.08 0.48 22.21
C ILE A 180 -5.25 0.29 21.22
N GLY A 181 -5.80 -0.94 21.10
CA GLY A 181 -6.97 -1.23 20.27
C GLY A 181 -6.71 -1.19 18.76
N SER A 182 -5.49 -1.53 18.32
CA SER A 182 -5.10 -1.48 16.89
C SER A 182 -5.53 -0.17 16.20
N PRO A 183 -5.15 1.01 16.74
CA PRO A 183 -5.75 2.30 16.37
C PRO A 183 -5.62 2.59 14.87
N PHE A 184 -4.53 2.17 14.22
CA PHE A 184 -4.33 2.38 12.80
C PHE A 184 -5.38 1.66 11.94
N ARG A 185 -5.78 0.44 12.32
CA ARG A 185 -6.83 -0.29 11.62
C ARG A 185 -8.22 0.26 11.92
N THR A 186 -8.51 0.54 13.19
CA THR A 186 -9.80 1.08 13.62
C THR A 186 -10.08 2.43 12.97
N VAL A 187 -9.10 3.35 12.93
CA VAL A 187 -9.30 4.65 12.29
C VAL A 187 -9.47 4.55 10.77
N GLY A 188 -8.86 3.55 10.13
CA GLY A 188 -8.98 3.34 8.68
C GLY A 188 -10.41 3.06 8.22
N VAL A 189 -11.18 2.31 9.01
CA VAL A 189 -12.58 1.97 8.69
C VAL A 189 -13.59 2.82 9.46
N SER A 190 -13.16 3.84 10.22
CA SER A 190 -14.05 4.83 10.81
C SER A 190 -14.61 5.79 9.75
N GLU A 191 -15.75 6.40 10.00
CA GLU A 191 -16.33 7.36 9.06
C GLU A 191 -15.38 8.51 8.73
N ASP A 192 -14.78 9.14 9.75
CA ASP A 192 -13.80 10.22 9.55
C ASP A 192 -12.58 9.73 8.76
N GLY A 193 -12.06 8.53 9.09
CA GLY A 193 -10.92 7.94 8.40
C GLY A 193 -11.22 7.71 6.91
N LEU A 194 -12.40 7.18 6.58
CA LEU A 194 -12.84 7.00 5.20
C LEU A 194 -12.99 8.33 4.46
N ARG A 195 -13.56 9.36 5.10
CA ARG A 195 -13.68 10.70 4.50
C ARG A 195 -12.31 11.35 4.28
N MET A 196 -11.39 11.21 5.23
CA MET A 196 -10.00 11.67 5.07
C MET A 196 -9.29 10.91 3.94
N PHE A 197 -9.46 9.59 3.87
CA PHE A 197 -8.92 8.77 2.77
C PHE A 197 -9.46 9.24 1.41
N GLY A 198 -10.77 9.50 1.33
CA GLY A 198 -11.40 10.04 0.13
C GLY A 198 -10.75 11.34 -0.34
N LYS A 199 -10.41 12.26 0.57
CA LYS A 199 -9.69 13.51 0.24
C LYS A 199 -8.27 13.24 -0.26
N VAL A 200 -7.53 12.35 0.40
CA VAL A 200 -6.17 11.99 -0.04
C VAL A 200 -6.22 11.34 -1.43
N ALA A 201 -7.15 10.42 -1.67
CA ALA A 201 -7.35 9.77 -2.96
C ALA A 201 -7.69 10.80 -4.07
N GLN A 202 -8.56 11.76 -3.76
CA GLN A 202 -8.93 12.81 -4.69
C GLN A 202 -7.74 13.73 -5.05
N TRP A 203 -6.92 14.14 -4.07
CA TRP A 203 -5.67 14.88 -4.32
C TRP A 203 -4.71 14.12 -5.24
N ALA A 204 -4.69 12.80 -5.13
CA ALA A 204 -3.83 11.92 -5.92
C ALA A 204 -4.42 11.52 -7.28
N GLY A 205 -5.64 11.96 -7.64
CA GLY A 205 -6.33 11.57 -8.87
C GLY A 205 -6.87 10.13 -8.86
N VAL A 206 -6.92 9.50 -7.68
CA VAL A 206 -7.34 8.10 -7.51
C VAL A 206 -8.85 8.01 -7.45
N THR A 207 -9.44 7.19 -8.32
CA THR A 207 -10.88 6.91 -8.34
C THR A 207 -11.21 5.48 -7.89
N THR A 208 -10.20 4.59 -7.85
CA THR A 208 -10.32 3.22 -7.34
C THR A 208 -9.10 2.89 -6.50
N ALA A 209 -9.31 2.41 -5.27
CA ALA A 209 -8.24 2.06 -4.35
C ALA A 209 -8.55 0.76 -3.61
N THR A 210 -7.52 0.02 -3.26
CA THR A 210 -7.64 -1.19 -2.43
C THR A 210 -7.58 -0.87 -0.94
N ASP A 211 -7.95 -1.85 -0.11
CA ASP A 211 -7.55 -1.99 1.28
C ASP A 211 -7.13 -3.44 1.50
N LEU A 212 -5.84 -3.71 1.35
CA LEU A 212 -5.35 -5.09 1.30
C LEU A 212 -5.16 -5.76 2.67
N VAL A 213 -5.57 -5.14 3.77
CA VAL A 213 -5.55 -5.75 5.12
C VAL A 213 -6.84 -5.39 5.86
N ASN A 214 -8.00 -5.78 5.32
CA ASN A 214 -9.29 -5.53 5.96
C ASN A 214 -9.68 -6.69 6.88
N GLU A 215 -10.06 -6.38 8.11
CA GLU A 215 -10.45 -7.39 9.12
C GLU A 215 -11.89 -7.90 8.94
N LEU A 216 -12.68 -7.28 8.10
CA LEU A 216 -14.11 -7.56 7.88
C LEU A 216 -14.95 -7.55 9.16
N GLY A 217 -14.62 -6.67 10.11
CA GLY A 217 -15.41 -6.48 11.33
C GLY A 217 -16.76 -5.84 11.03
N ASP A 218 -17.82 -6.24 11.75
CA ASP A 218 -19.20 -5.85 11.43
C ASP A 218 -19.43 -4.33 11.40
N GLU A 219 -18.87 -3.58 12.35
CA GLU A 219 -18.96 -2.12 12.39
C GLU A 219 -18.22 -1.46 11.20
N GLY A 220 -17.02 -1.95 10.89
CA GLY A 220 -16.24 -1.49 9.73
C GLY A 220 -16.94 -1.76 8.41
N LEU A 221 -17.53 -2.95 8.23
CA LEU A 221 -18.31 -3.31 7.05
C LEU A 221 -19.54 -2.40 6.88
N ALA A 222 -20.30 -2.16 7.96
CA ALA A 222 -21.45 -1.28 7.94
C ALA A 222 -21.06 0.16 7.58
N THR A 223 -19.96 0.66 8.13
CA THR A 223 -19.45 2.01 7.84
C THR A 223 -18.96 2.12 6.40
N LEU A 224 -18.19 1.14 5.90
CA LEU A 224 -17.75 1.06 4.50
C LEU A 224 -18.94 1.10 3.56
N ALA A 225 -19.94 0.22 3.77
CA ALA A 225 -21.10 0.15 2.90
C ALA A 225 -21.88 1.46 2.87
N ARG A 226 -22.07 2.11 4.02
CA ARG A 226 -22.78 3.38 4.14
C ARG A 226 -22.05 4.54 3.49
N VAL A 227 -20.76 4.73 3.83
CA VAL A 227 -19.97 5.89 3.37
C VAL A 227 -19.69 5.79 1.87
N THR A 228 -19.33 4.61 1.37
CA THR A 228 -19.04 4.44 -0.07
C THR A 228 -20.31 4.53 -0.94
N ALA A 229 -21.51 4.30 -0.38
CA ALA A 229 -22.76 4.48 -1.11
C ALA A 229 -23.14 5.96 -1.31
N GLU A 230 -22.57 6.88 -0.55
CA GLU A 230 -22.86 8.32 -0.70
C GLU A 230 -22.47 8.81 -2.11
N PRO A 231 -23.34 9.58 -2.79
CA PRO A 231 -23.09 10.01 -4.16
C PRO A 231 -21.78 10.77 -4.37
N ASP A 232 -21.36 11.56 -3.37
CA ASP A 232 -20.17 12.42 -3.37
C ASP A 232 -18.92 11.76 -2.77
N TYR A 233 -19.00 10.51 -2.29
CA TYR A 233 -17.80 9.80 -1.87
C TYR A 233 -16.87 9.55 -3.09
N PRO A 234 -15.61 10.03 -3.07
CA PRO A 234 -14.85 10.26 -4.28
C PRO A 234 -14.05 9.07 -4.80
N VAL A 235 -14.15 7.90 -4.16
CA VAL A 235 -13.30 6.76 -4.52
C VAL A 235 -14.05 5.43 -4.36
N ARG A 236 -13.80 4.51 -5.28
CA ARG A 236 -14.22 3.12 -5.22
C ARG A 236 -13.26 2.34 -4.34
N ILE A 237 -13.77 1.58 -3.36
CA ILE A 237 -12.94 0.81 -2.43
C ILE A 237 -13.06 -0.69 -2.75
N VAL A 238 -11.91 -1.36 -2.76
CA VAL A 238 -11.77 -2.79 -3.08
C VAL A 238 -11.03 -3.49 -1.94
N PRO A 239 -11.73 -3.86 -0.84
CA PRO A 239 -11.08 -4.47 0.31
C PRO A 239 -10.73 -5.94 0.06
N ALA A 240 -9.60 -6.39 0.61
CA ALA A 240 -9.25 -7.80 0.71
C ALA A 240 -9.32 -8.28 2.15
N ALA A 241 -9.90 -9.44 2.38
CA ALA A 241 -9.92 -10.08 3.70
C ALA A 241 -8.50 -10.41 4.14
N SER A 242 -8.10 -9.94 5.32
CA SER A 242 -6.81 -10.28 5.91
C SER A 242 -6.83 -11.70 6.48
N ALA A 243 -6.13 -12.64 5.86
CA ALA A 243 -6.03 -14.01 6.39
C ALA A 243 -5.40 -14.06 7.79
N LEU A 244 -4.51 -13.12 8.12
CA LEU A 244 -3.89 -13.02 9.45
C LEU A 244 -4.92 -12.80 10.57
N THR A 245 -6.00 -12.08 10.30
CA THR A 245 -7.09 -11.85 11.27
C THR A 245 -7.78 -13.14 11.69
N TYR A 246 -7.76 -14.15 10.83
CA TYR A 246 -8.44 -15.41 11.02
C TYR A 246 -7.50 -16.56 11.42
N ALA A 247 -6.22 -16.28 11.70
CA ALA A 247 -5.20 -17.13 12.33
C ALA A 247 -5.32 -18.64 11.98
N GLY A 248 -5.14 -18.99 10.69
CA GLY A 248 -5.15 -20.37 10.24
C GLY A 248 -6.54 -21.02 10.09
N ASP A 249 -7.64 -20.26 10.19
CA ASP A 249 -9.00 -20.70 9.90
C ASP A 249 -9.52 -20.10 8.56
N PRO A 250 -9.18 -20.68 7.41
CA PRO A 250 -9.62 -20.18 6.11
C PRO A 250 -11.14 -20.33 5.92
N ALA A 251 -11.80 -21.29 6.56
CA ALA A 251 -13.24 -21.45 6.43
C ALA A 251 -13.99 -20.27 7.06
N ARG A 252 -13.54 -19.81 8.22
CA ARG A 252 -14.09 -18.60 8.88
C ARG A 252 -13.82 -17.34 8.07
N CYS A 253 -12.63 -17.19 7.51
CA CYS A 253 -12.29 -16.06 6.64
C CYS A 253 -13.21 -16.01 5.41
N LEU A 254 -13.39 -17.15 4.73
CA LEU A 254 -14.25 -17.27 3.55
C LEU A 254 -15.72 -16.99 3.87
N ALA A 255 -16.21 -17.47 5.02
CA ALA A 255 -17.59 -17.16 5.46
C ALA A 255 -17.81 -15.67 5.65
N LYS A 256 -16.86 -14.98 6.29
CA LYS A 256 -16.90 -13.51 6.44
C LYS A 256 -16.76 -12.77 5.11
N LEU A 257 -15.93 -13.23 4.21
CA LEU A 257 -15.79 -12.65 2.87
C LEU A 257 -17.10 -12.79 2.07
N GLU A 258 -17.78 -13.92 2.16
CA GLU A 258 -19.06 -14.12 1.48
C GLU A 258 -20.18 -13.24 2.08
N GLU A 259 -20.16 -13.02 3.38
CA GLU A 259 -21.02 -12.04 4.04
C GLU A 259 -20.75 -10.62 3.53
N ALA A 260 -19.49 -10.21 3.47
CA ALA A 260 -19.07 -8.91 2.97
C ALA A 260 -19.42 -8.70 1.49
N ARG A 261 -19.35 -9.73 0.65
CA ARG A 261 -19.73 -9.67 -0.78
C ARG A 261 -21.18 -9.25 -1.00
N ARG A 262 -22.08 -9.51 -0.05
CA ARG A 262 -23.49 -9.09 -0.13
C ARG A 262 -23.65 -7.57 -0.02
N LEU A 263 -22.61 -6.88 0.45
CA LEU A 263 -22.58 -5.42 0.56
C LEU A 263 -22.01 -4.76 -0.72
N ASN A 264 -21.59 -5.54 -1.71
CA ASN A 264 -21.03 -5.01 -2.95
C ASN A 264 -22.02 -4.11 -3.68
N HIS A 265 -21.54 -2.97 -4.15
CA HIS A 265 -22.28 -2.01 -4.96
C HIS A 265 -21.30 -1.22 -5.86
N GLY A 266 -21.81 -0.21 -6.58
CA GLY A 266 -21.04 0.56 -7.54
C GLY A 266 -19.66 1.04 -7.06
N LYS A 267 -19.50 1.39 -5.76
CA LYS A 267 -18.25 1.90 -5.19
C LYS A 267 -17.63 1.01 -4.10
N LEU A 268 -18.08 -0.24 -3.94
CA LEU A 268 -17.55 -1.18 -2.96
C LEU A 268 -17.52 -2.60 -3.54
N HIS A 269 -16.33 -3.23 -3.57
CA HIS A 269 -16.14 -4.55 -4.17
C HIS A 269 -15.28 -5.46 -3.28
N PHE A 270 -15.90 -6.43 -2.62
CA PHE A 270 -15.21 -7.51 -1.92
C PHE A 270 -15.06 -8.73 -2.81
N GLY A 271 -13.93 -9.46 -2.71
CA GLY A 271 -13.69 -10.68 -3.49
C GLY A 271 -12.32 -11.29 -3.32
N MET A 272 -11.42 -10.62 -2.61
CA MET A 272 -10.01 -10.96 -2.49
C MET A 272 -9.63 -11.38 -1.07
N VAL A 273 -8.55 -12.16 -0.97
CA VAL A 273 -7.91 -12.53 0.30
C VAL A 273 -6.44 -12.12 0.26
N LYS A 274 -5.95 -11.48 1.32
CA LYS A 274 -4.55 -11.10 1.50
C LYS A 274 -3.83 -12.09 2.40
N LEU A 275 -2.71 -12.62 1.91
CA LEU A 275 -1.71 -13.37 2.66
C LEU A 275 -0.44 -12.54 2.82
N VAL A 276 0.29 -12.73 3.91
CA VAL A 276 1.58 -12.07 4.18
C VAL A 276 2.61 -13.15 4.48
N VAL A 277 3.63 -13.30 3.64
CA VAL A 277 4.59 -14.41 3.73
C VAL A 277 5.84 -14.00 4.52
N ASP A 278 6.38 -12.81 4.26
CA ASP A 278 7.58 -12.28 4.91
C ASP A 278 7.40 -10.81 5.33
N GLY A 279 8.45 -10.22 5.87
CA GLY A 279 8.45 -8.82 6.30
C GLY A 279 9.03 -7.85 5.28
N SER A 280 9.67 -6.76 5.74
CA SER A 280 10.21 -5.67 4.93
C SER A 280 11.73 -5.74 4.74
N ILE A 281 12.23 -5.28 3.58
CA ILE A 281 13.68 -5.28 3.32
C ILE A 281 14.41 -4.26 4.18
N GLN A 282 13.88 -3.03 4.29
CA GLN A 282 14.46 -1.96 5.11
C GLN A 282 14.43 -2.26 6.62
N GLY A 283 13.51 -3.10 7.06
CA GLY A 283 13.43 -3.59 8.43
C GLY A 283 14.28 -4.84 8.70
N PHE A 284 14.95 -5.38 7.69
CA PHE A 284 15.71 -6.65 7.75
C PHE A 284 14.85 -7.87 8.13
N THR A 285 13.54 -7.82 7.84
CA THR A 285 12.59 -8.89 8.15
C THR A 285 12.08 -9.64 6.91
N ALA A 286 12.42 -9.20 5.69
CA ALA A 286 12.13 -9.93 4.46
C ALA A 286 13.02 -11.18 4.30
N ARG A 287 12.46 -12.25 3.74
CA ARG A 287 13.15 -13.53 3.48
C ARG A 287 13.88 -13.49 2.16
N VAL A 288 15.21 -13.35 2.22
CA VAL A 288 16.08 -13.24 1.05
C VAL A 288 16.97 -14.48 0.91
N ARG A 289 17.20 -14.91 -0.35
CA ARG A 289 18.12 -16.01 -0.67
C ARG A 289 19.56 -15.66 -0.34
N TRP A 290 20.41 -16.69 -0.29
CA TRP A 290 21.86 -16.50 -0.26
C TRP A 290 22.30 -15.48 -1.32
N PRO A 291 23.19 -14.55 -0.99
CA PRO A 291 24.02 -14.45 0.22
C PRO A 291 23.37 -13.73 1.41
N GLY A 292 22.06 -13.50 1.44
CA GLY A 292 21.38 -12.81 2.54
C GLY A 292 21.50 -11.28 2.44
N TYR A 293 21.40 -10.59 3.54
CA TYR A 293 21.57 -9.13 3.59
C TYR A 293 23.03 -8.73 3.40
N TYR A 294 23.26 -7.62 2.69
CA TYR A 294 24.60 -7.15 2.30
C TYR A 294 25.46 -6.78 3.52
N ASN A 295 24.87 -6.23 4.55
CA ASN A 295 25.56 -5.89 5.81
C ASN A 295 25.76 -7.10 6.76
N GLY A 296 25.38 -8.31 6.35
CA GLY A 296 25.49 -9.53 7.15
C GLY A 296 24.40 -9.68 8.22
N ALA A 297 23.34 -8.87 8.22
CA ALA A 297 22.21 -9.07 9.11
C ALA A 297 21.59 -10.47 8.93
N PRO A 298 21.02 -11.05 10.00
CA PRO A 298 20.29 -12.32 9.90
C PRO A 298 19.20 -12.26 8.83
N ASN A 299 18.89 -13.41 8.22
CA ASN A 299 17.77 -13.48 7.27
C ASN A 299 16.44 -13.18 8.01
N GLY A 300 15.46 -12.69 7.26
CA GLY A 300 14.19 -12.25 7.80
C GLY A 300 13.31 -13.35 8.41
N ILE A 301 12.09 -13.00 8.73
CA ILE A 301 11.10 -13.81 9.48
C ILE A 301 10.03 -14.30 8.52
N TRP A 302 9.57 -15.54 8.69
CA TRP A 302 8.36 -16.05 8.07
C TRP A 302 7.13 -15.57 8.88
N VAL A 303 6.28 -14.75 8.29
CA VAL A 303 5.00 -14.34 8.89
C VAL A 303 3.99 -15.48 8.82
N ILE A 304 3.98 -16.21 7.70
CA ILE A 304 3.28 -17.49 7.54
C ILE A 304 4.34 -18.58 7.41
N ALA A 305 4.25 -19.60 8.25
CA ALA A 305 5.18 -20.72 8.18
C ALA A 305 5.11 -21.41 6.80
N PRO A 306 6.26 -21.80 6.19
CA PRO A 306 6.26 -22.45 4.88
C PRO A 306 5.34 -23.68 4.78
N SER A 307 5.22 -24.45 5.86
CA SER A 307 4.33 -25.64 5.93
C SER A 307 2.84 -25.29 5.92
N GLU A 308 2.47 -24.09 6.34
CA GLU A 308 1.09 -23.61 6.40
C GLU A 308 0.65 -22.93 5.10
N LEU A 309 1.58 -22.29 4.40
CA LEU A 309 1.26 -21.50 3.20
C LEU A 309 0.55 -22.34 2.13
N ASP A 310 1.01 -23.57 1.89
CA ASP A 310 0.38 -24.47 0.92
C ASP A 310 -1.08 -24.76 1.24
N THR A 311 -1.37 -25.00 2.52
CA THR A 311 -2.72 -25.30 3.00
C THR A 311 -3.64 -24.08 2.83
N LEU A 312 -3.15 -22.90 3.19
CA LEU A 312 -3.90 -21.66 3.05
C LEU A 312 -4.16 -21.30 1.58
N VAL A 313 -3.12 -21.34 0.74
CA VAL A 313 -3.25 -21.07 -0.69
C VAL A 313 -4.25 -22.04 -1.33
N GLN A 314 -4.15 -23.35 -1.03
CA GLN A 314 -5.09 -24.35 -1.56
C GLN A 314 -6.52 -24.06 -1.13
N ALA A 315 -6.76 -23.82 0.15
CA ALA A 315 -8.11 -23.59 0.68
C ALA A 315 -8.80 -22.39 0.03
N TYR A 316 -8.09 -21.24 -0.08
CA TYR A 316 -8.64 -20.05 -0.72
C TYR A 316 -8.79 -20.21 -2.24
N HIS A 317 -7.84 -20.91 -2.88
CA HIS A 317 -7.90 -21.19 -4.31
C HIS A 317 -9.11 -22.06 -4.66
N ASP A 318 -9.36 -23.14 -3.92
CA ASP A 318 -10.49 -24.05 -4.12
C ASP A 318 -11.84 -23.36 -3.90
N ALA A 319 -11.89 -22.38 -2.99
CA ALA A 319 -13.07 -21.55 -2.76
C ALA A 319 -13.30 -20.50 -3.84
N GLY A 320 -12.44 -20.40 -4.86
CA GLY A 320 -12.56 -19.42 -5.94
C GLY A 320 -12.13 -17.99 -5.56
N ALA A 321 -11.53 -17.77 -4.38
CA ALA A 321 -11.03 -16.46 -4.00
C ALA A 321 -9.80 -16.07 -4.85
N GLN A 322 -9.65 -14.77 -5.14
CA GLN A 322 -8.41 -14.23 -5.66
C GLN A 322 -7.45 -13.96 -4.51
N LEU A 323 -6.19 -14.37 -4.67
CA LEU A 323 -5.15 -14.16 -3.67
C LEU A 323 -4.27 -12.97 -4.03
N HIS A 324 -4.03 -12.10 -3.03
CA HIS A 324 -2.99 -11.09 -3.03
C HIS A 324 -1.97 -11.47 -1.97
N ILE A 325 -0.75 -11.85 -2.39
CA ILE A 325 0.25 -12.47 -1.52
C ILE A 325 1.45 -11.53 -1.40
N HIS A 326 1.68 -10.99 -0.20
CA HIS A 326 2.84 -10.17 0.10
C HIS A 326 4.13 -11.00 0.05
N THR A 327 5.07 -10.59 -0.77
CA THR A 327 6.42 -11.15 -0.85
C THR A 327 7.42 -10.05 -1.19
N ASN A 328 8.33 -9.72 -0.28
CA ASN A 328 9.41 -8.78 -0.53
C ASN A 328 10.69 -9.47 -0.96
N GLY A 329 11.11 -10.49 -0.22
CA GLY A 329 12.30 -11.26 -0.54
C GLY A 329 12.08 -12.28 -1.66
N ASP A 330 13.15 -12.60 -2.36
CA ASP A 330 13.16 -13.59 -3.45
C ASP A 330 12.96 -15.03 -2.95
N GLU A 331 13.30 -15.32 -1.68
CA GLU A 331 12.99 -16.60 -1.03
C GLU A 331 11.48 -16.74 -0.79
N ALA A 332 10.84 -15.71 -0.23
CA ALA A 332 9.39 -15.67 -0.02
C ALA A 332 8.62 -15.70 -1.33
N THR A 333 9.08 -14.96 -2.34
CA THR A 333 8.53 -14.97 -3.70
C THR A 333 8.53 -16.38 -4.30
N GLN A 334 9.62 -17.11 -4.17
CA GLN A 334 9.72 -18.49 -4.66
C GLN A 334 8.72 -19.41 -3.98
N LEU A 335 8.63 -19.32 -2.66
CA LEU A 335 7.71 -20.14 -1.87
C LEU A 335 6.25 -19.91 -2.28
N ALA A 336 5.87 -18.64 -2.47
CA ALA A 336 4.52 -18.27 -2.90
C ALA A 336 4.19 -18.77 -4.32
N ILE A 337 5.13 -18.65 -5.27
CA ILE A 337 4.97 -19.18 -6.64
C ILE A 337 4.76 -20.70 -6.60
N GLU A 338 5.54 -21.42 -5.80
CA GLU A 338 5.43 -22.88 -5.67
C GLU A 338 4.11 -23.31 -5.02
N ALA A 339 3.62 -22.57 -4.03
CA ALA A 339 2.34 -22.84 -3.40
C ALA A 339 1.18 -22.67 -4.41
N VAL A 340 1.20 -21.61 -5.22
CA VAL A 340 0.22 -21.39 -6.30
C VAL A 340 0.34 -22.48 -7.37
N ASP A 341 1.54 -22.87 -7.79
CA ASP A 341 1.75 -23.97 -8.76
C ASP A 341 1.14 -25.29 -8.24
N ARG A 342 1.38 -25.63 -6.97
CA ARG A 342 0.79 -26.84 -6.36
C ARG A 342 -0.73 -26.77 -6.31
N ALA A 343 -1.31 -25.63 -5.97
CA ALA A 343 -2.76 -25.42 -5.97
C ALA A 343 -3.37 -25.59 -7.37
N LEU A 344 -2.75 -24.97 -8.39
CA LEU A 344 -3.19 -25.07 -9.78
C LEU A 344 -3.08 -26.50 -10.35
N ARG A 345 -2.10 -27.30 -9.92
CA ARG A 345 -1.98 -28.71 -10.32
C ARG A 345 -3.08 -29.58 -9.72
N ARG A 346 -3.53 -29.27 -8.51
CA ARG A 346 -4.62 -30.00 -7.83
C ARG A 346 -5.99 -29.57 -8.34
N SER A 347 -6.17 -28.26 -8.52
CA SER A 347 -7.43 -27.64 -8.92
C SER A 347 -7.18 -26.61 -10.03
N PRO A 348 -7.10 -27.04 -11.31
CA PRO A 348 -6.84 -26.12 -12.42
C PRO A 348 -7.88 -25.01 -12.52
N ARG A 349 -7.44 -23.76 -12.51
CA ARG A 349 -8.30 -22.58 -12.63
C ARG A 349 -7.70 -21.60 -13.64
N ARG A 350 -8.47 -21.29 -14.68
CA ARG A 350 -8.12 -20.23 -15.62
C ARG A 350 -8.45 -18.87 -15.03
N ASP A 351 -7.75 -17.84 -15.47
CA ASP A 351 -8.00 -16.44 -15.10
C ASP A 351 -8.14 -16.20 -13.58
N HIS A 352 -7.30 -16.90 -12.78
CA HIS A 352 -7.31 -16.75 -11.33
C HIS A 352 -6.66 -15.44 -10.87
N ARG A 353 -5.72 -14.89 -11.66
CA ARG A 353 -4.99 -13.63 -11.42
C ARG A 353 -4.46 -13.49 -9.98
N HIS A 354 -4.01 -14.60 -9.37
CA HIS A 354 -3.33 -14.51 -8.08
C HIS A 354 -2.14 -13.58 -8.22
N THR A 355 -2.08 -12.54 -7.40
CA THR A 355 -1.13 -11.44 -7.53
C THR A 355 -0.12 -11.48 -6.41
N LEU A 356 1.18 -11.52 -6.73
CA LEU A 356 2.22 -11.25 -5.75
C LEU A 356 2.37 -9.75 -5.56
N GLN A 357 2.35 -9.33 -4.32
CA GLN A 357 2.47 -7.94 -3.93
C GLN A 357 3.93 -7.62 -3.62
N HIS A 358 4.36 -6.43 -3.98
CA HIS A 358 5.71 -5.88 -3.87
C HIS A 358 6.71 -6.53 -4.83
N CYS A 359 6.96 -7.83 -4.76
CA CYS A 359 7.91 -8.53 -5.64
C CYS A 359 9.28 -7.85 -5.69
N GLN A 360 9.71 -7.18 -4.61
CA GLN A 360 10.85 -6.25 -4.63
C GLN A 360 12.13 -6.92 -5.12
N MET A 361 12.36 -8.17 -4.70
CA MET A 361 13.56 -8.94 -5.07
C MET A 361 13.28 -10.01 -6.12
N ALA A 362 12.08 -10.06 -6.72
CA ALA A 362 11.74 -11.07 -7.72
C ALA A 362 12.69 -11.03 -8.93
N ASP A 363 13.21 -12.18 -9.31
CA ASP A 363 14.13 -12.33 -10.44
C ASP A 363 13.41 -12.71 -11.76
N ALA A 364 14.17 -12.67 -12.86
CA ALA A 364 13.64 -12.98 -14.19
C ALA A 364 13.11 -14.43 -14.33
N ALA A 365 13.64 -15.39 -13.57
CA ALA A 365 13.14 -16.77 -13.60
C ALA A 365 11.80 -16.87 -12.88
N GLN A 366 11.66 -16.16 -11.76
CA GLN A 366 10.43 -16.06 -11.01
C GLN A 366 9.32 -15.38 -11.82
N PHE A 367 9.59 -14.25 -12.48
CA PHE A 367 8.62 -13.60 -13.36
C PHE A 367 8.19 -14.50 -14.53
N ARG A 368 9.14 -15.20 -15.19
CA ARG A 368 8.75 -16.19 -16.23
C ARG A 368 7.87 -17.30 -15.67
N ARG A 369 8.14 -17.76 -14.45
CA ARG A 369 7.30 -18.78 -13.82
C ARG A 369 5.91 -18.23 -13.51
N MET A 370 5.81 -17.01 -12.95
CA MET A 370 4.53 -16.33 -12.71
C MET A 370 3.72 -16.21 -14.01
N ALA A 371 4.34 -15.75 -15.10
CA ALA A 371 3.68 -15.66 -16.41
C ALA A 371 3.13 -17.02 -16.88
N SER A 372 3.92 -18.10 -16.77
CA SER A 372 3.51 -19.44 -17.16
C SER A 372 2.35 -20.00 -16.33
N LEU A 373 2.15 -19.50 -15.12
CA LEU A 373 1.09 -19.88 -14.20
C LEU A 373 -0.15 -18.98 -14.31
N GLY A 374 -0.11 -17.90 -15.09
CA GLY A 374 -1.20 -16.90 -15.15
C GLY A 374 -1.30 -16.04 -13.90
N MET A 375 -0.21 -15.89 -13.14
CA MET A 375 -0.11 -15.00 -11.99
C MET A 375 0.14 -13.55 -12.45
N CYS A 376 -0.15 -12.61 -11.57
CA CYS A 376 0.14 -11.18 -11.74
C CYS A 376 1.19 -10.71 -10.71
N ALA A 377 1.83 -9.57 -11.02
CA ALA A 377 2.72 -8.86 -10.09
C ALA A 377 2.17 -7.46 -9.79
N ASN A 378 2.40 -6.98 -8.58
CA ASN A 378 2.17 -5.58 -8.22
C ASN A 378 3.43 -5.04 -7.54
N LEU A 379 4.21 -4.23 -8.27
CA LEU A 379 5.58 -3.87 -7.92
C LEU A 379 5.62 -2.57 -7.09
N PHE A 380 6.51 -2.51 -6.11
CA PHE A 380 6.62 -1.37 -5.21
C PHE A 380 7.64 -0.33 -5.71
N ALA A 381 7.39 0.29 -6.87
CA ALA A 381 8.34 1.19 -7.52
C ALA A 381 8.80 2.38 -6.65
N ASN A 382 7.99 2.86 -5.72
CA ASN A 382 8.33 3.95 -4.80
C ASN A 382 9.53 3.61 -3.89
N HIS A 383 9.78 2.32 -3.63
CA HIS A 383 10.90 1.87 -2.82
C HIS A 383 12.25 2.36 -3.37
N ILE A 384 12.36 2.48 -4.69
CA ILE A 384 13.55 3.03 -5.35
C ILE A 384 13.83 4.46 -4.87
N PHE A 385 12.81 5.31 -4.78
CA PHE A 385 13.00 6.68 -4.34
C PHE A 385 13.31 6.77 -2.84
N TYR A 386 12.48 6.16 -2.00
CA TYR A 386 12.57 6.34 -0.55
C TYR A 386 13.72 5.59 0.08
N TRP A 387 13.97 4.34 -0.31
CA TRP A 387 14.96 3.46 0.32
C TRP A 387 16.09 3.01 -0.60
N GLY A 388 16.09 3.41 -1.87
CA GLY A 388 17.06 2.93 -2.86
C GLY A 388 18.52 3.14 -2.46
N ASP A 389 18.85 4.27 -1.86
CA ASP A 389 20.21 4.53 -1.38
C ASP A 389 20.59 3.60 -0.20
N ALA A 390 19.68 3.36 0.73
CA ALA A 390 19.89 2.42 1.83
C ALA A 390 19.96 0.96 1.33
N HIS A 391 19.14 0.61 0.33
CA HIS A 391 19.25 -0.72 -0.30
C HIS A 391 20.59 -0.93 -1.00
N TYR A 392 21.07 0.10 -1.68
CA TYR A 392 22.38 0.07 -2.32
C TYR A 392 23.53 -0.07 -1.31
N ALA A 393 23.47 0.67 -0.20
CA ALA A 393 24.55 0.75 0.76
C ALA A 393 24.54 -0.33 1.85
N LEU A 394 23.34 -0.75 2.30
CA LEU A 394 23.19 -1.54 3.53
C LEU A 394 22.50 -2.89 3.34
N THR A 395 21.33 -2.92 2.68
CA THR A 395 20.48 -4.13 2.71
C THR A 395 20.81 -5.12 1.61
N MET A 396 20.88 -4.67 0.34
CA MET A 396 21.03 -5.55 -0.83
C MET A 396 22.39 -5.44 -1.50
N GLY A 397 23.08 -4.31 -1.30
CA GLY A 397 24.32 -4.01 -1.99
C GLY A 397 24.10 -3.61 -3.46
N PRO A 398 25.17 -3.10 -4.13
CA PRO A 398 25.06 -2.49 -5.46
C PRO A 398 24.41 -3.38 -6.52
N ASP A 399 24.79 -4.64 -6.59
CA ASP A 399 24.33 -5.55 -7.64
C ASP A 399 22.82 -5.87 -7.51
N ARG A 400 22.36 -6.29 -6.33
CA ARG A 400 20.96 -6.67 -6.14
C ARG A 400 20.04 -5.47 -6.07
N ALA A 401 20.46 -4.36 -5.45
CA ALA A 401 19.66 -3.14 -5.40
C ALA A 401 19.35 -2.58 -6.80
N ASN A 402 20.28 -2.69 -7.76
CA ASN A 402 20.04 -2.30 -9.15
C ASN A 402 19.00 -3.19 -9.88
N ARG A 403 18.62 -4.35 -9.30
CA ARG A 403 17.65 -5.28 -9.87
C ARG A 403 16.34 -5.34 -9.09
N MET A 404 16.18 -4.50 -8.05
CA MET A 404 14.95 -4.43 -7.27
C MET A 404 13.79 -3.81 -8.09
N ASP A 405 12.58 -4.16 -7.74
CA ASP A 405 11.35 -3.63 -8.35
C ASP A 405 11.44 -3.63 -9.87
N ALA A 406 11.72 -4.80 -10.43
CA ALA A 406 12.21 -5.00 -11.79
C ALA A 406 11.08 -4.92 -12.83
N CYS A 407 10.49 -3.73 -13.03
CA CYS A 407 9.35 -3.49 -13.92
C CYS A 407 9.62 -3.91 -15.37
N ALA A 408 10.80 -3.55 -15.93
CA ALA A 408 11.11 -3.92 -17.30
C ALA A 408 11.35 -5.42 -17.44
N THR A 409 11.88 -6.09 -16.43
CA THR A 409 12.05 -7.56 -16.43
C THR A 409 10.69 -8.25 -16.35
N ALA A 410 9.75 -7.78 -15.52
CA ALA A 410 8.38 -8.29 -15.46
C ALA A 410 7.68 -8.15 -16.83
N ALA A 411 7.77 -6.96 -17.44
CA ALA A 411 7.23 -6.70 -18.77
C ALA A 411 7.81 -7.65 -19.85
N ARG A 412 9.14 -7.81 -19.88
CA ARG A 412 9.81 -8.74 -20.81
C ARG A 412 9.44 -10.20 -20.58
N ALA A 413 9.13 -10.58 -19.34
CA ALA A 413 8.66 -11.93 -19.00
C ALA A 413 7.20 -12.17 -19.38
N GLY A 414 6.45 -11.13 -19.74
CA GLY A 414 5.03 -11.22 -20.10
C GLY A 414 4.10 -11.40 -18.89
N VAL A 415 4.55 -11.03 -17.69
CA VAL A 415 3.70 -11.00 -16.49
C VAL A 415 2.79 -9.78 -16.57
N PRO A 416 1.47 -9.93 -16.47
CA PRO A 416 0.59 -8.79 -16.23
C PRO A 416 0.97 -8.14 -14.90
N PHE A 417 1.23 -6.83 -14.91
CA PHE A 417 1.66 -6.15 -13.69
C PHE A 417 1.03 -4.78 -13.50
N SER A 418 1.00 -4.37 -12.26
CA SER A 418 0.73 -3.03 -11.76
C SER A 418 1.90 -2.52 -10.92
N ILE A 419 1.85 -1.24 -10.59
CA ILE A 419 2.75 -0.60 -9.63
C ILE A 419 1.92 0.14 -8.59
N HIS A 420 2.44 0.24 -7.36
CA HIS A 420 1.66 0.75 -6.24
C HIS A 420 2.48 1.64 -5.29
N SER A 421 1.78 2.39 -4.45
CA SER A 421 2.37 3.24 -3.41
C SER A 421 2.49 2.56 -2.05
N ASP A 422 1.66 1.53 -1.78
CA ASP A 422 1.51 0.93 -0.47
C ASP A 422 1.16 1.96 0.63
N ALA A 423 0.33 2.95 0.30
CA ALA A 423 -0.05 3.95 1.28
C ALA A 423 -0.69 3.31 2.54
N PRO A 424 -0.25 3.66 3.75
CA PRO A 424 0.56 4.79 4.18
C PRO A 424 2.08 4.55 4.23
N ILE A 425 2.62 3.43 3.76
CA ILE A 425 4.06 3.15 3.77
C ILE A 425 4.80 4.24 2.99
N THR A 426 4.34 4.54 1.78
CA THR A 426 4.67 5.77 1.07
C THR A 426 3.39 6.58 0.80
N PRO A 427 3.47 7.88 0.48
CA PRO A 427 2.28 8.67 0.16
C PRO A 427 1.50 8.10 -1.02
N LEU A 428 0.17 8.13 -0.93
CA LEU A 428 -0.71 7.79 -2.05
C LEU A 428 -0.48 8.74 -3.22
N GLY A 429 -0.03 8.21 -4.36
CA GLY A 429 0.31 9.06 -5.51
C GLY A 429 0.71 8.26 -6.75
N PRO A 430 -0.25 7.74 -7.55
CA PRO A 430 0.08 6.90 -8.71
C PRO A 430 0.94 7.58 -9.77
N LEU A 431 0.82 8.90 -9.98
CA LEU A 431 1.72 9.62 -10.91
C LEU A 431 3.16 9.65 -10.39
N PHE A 432 3.36 9.78 -9.08
CA PHE A 432 4.68 9.65 -8.46
C PHE A 432 5.21 8.22 -8.57
N THR A 433 4.35 7.22 -8.35
CA THR A 433 4.71 5.80 -8.53
C THR A 433 5.14 5.51 -9.98
N ALA A 434 4.39 6.04 -10.96
CA ALA A 434 4.74 5.94 -12.38
C ALA A 434 6.08 6.65 -12.68
N TRP A 435 6.32 7.82 -12.08
CA TRP A 435 7.59 8.52 -12.18
C TRP A 435 8.75 7.69 -11.61
N CYS A 436 8.57 7.03 -10.46
CA CYS A 436 9.59 6.14 -9.89
C CYS A 436 9.95 5.01 -10.85
N ALA A 437 8.97 4.35 -11.46
CA ALA A 437 9.18 3.26 -12.41
C ALA A 437 9.86 3.73 -13.71
N ALA A 438 9.51 4.92 -14.21
CA ALA A 438 10.07 5.48 -15.43
C ALA A 438 11.48 6.05 -15.24
N ASN A 439 11.79 6.64 -14.10
CA ASN A 439 13.06 7.35 -13.86
C ASN A 439 14.04 6.57 -12.99
N ARG A 440 13.57 5.76 -12.07
CA ARG A 440 14.36 4.98 -11.10
C ARG A 440 15.39 5.82 -10.34
N ARG A 441 14.99 7.04 -9.97
CA ARG A 441 15.84 7.94 -9.17
C ARG A 441 15.56 7.76 -7.69
N THR A 442 16.64 7.62 -6.91
CA THR A 442 16.60 7.68 -5.44
C THR A 442 16.42 9.12 -4.96
N SER A 443 16.15 9.30 -3.68
CA SER A 443 16.06 10.63 -3.06
C SER A 443 17.36 11.44 -3.11
N SER A 444 18.53 10.79 -3.21
CA SER A 444 19.82 11.45 -3.45
C SER A 444 20.08 11.79 -4.93
N GLY A 445 19.18 11.36 -5.84
CA GLY A 445 19.33 11.56 -7.28
C GLY A 445 20.07 10.46 -8.01
N ARG A 446 20.53 9.39 -7.33
CA ARG A 446 21.13 8.22 -7.96
C ARG A 446 20.13 7.54 -8.89
N VAL A 447 20.56 7.10 -10.06
CA VAL A 447 19.78 6.17 -10.89
C VAL A 447 20.08 4.74 -10.44
N LEU A 448 19.04 4.03 -9.95
CA LEU A 448 19.17 2.67 -9.44
C LEU A 448 18.55 1.68 -10.42
N GLY A 449 19.42 0.98 -11.19
CA GLY A 449 19.01 -0.04 -12.16
C GLY A 449 18.35 0.54 -13.40
N GLU A 450 19.11 1.28 -14.20
CA GLU A 450 18.63 1.93 -15.44
C GLU A 450 17.95 0.95 -16.42
N SER A 451 18.42 -0.30 -16.49
CA SER A 451 17.86 -1.35 -17.34
C SER A 451 16.44 -1.80 -16.95
N GLU A 452 15.99 -1.42 -15.76
CA GLU A 452 14.66 -1.72 -15.24
C GLU A 452 13.67 -0.55 -15.38
N ARG A 453 14.07 0.54 -16.05
CA ARG A 453 13.14 1.61 -16.44
C ARG A 453 12.10 1.10 -17.43
N ILE A 454 10.90 1.60 -17.32
CA ILE A 454 9.82 1.41 -18.31
C ILE A 454 9.42 2.76 -18.92
N GLY A 455 8.80 2.75 -20.10
CA GLY A 455 8.27 3.97 -20.71
C GLY A 455 7.15 4.60 -19.87
N VAL A 456 6.93 5.90 -20.05
CA VAL A 456 5.88 6.64 -19.34
C VAL A 456 4.50 6.04 -19.64
N ASP A 457 4.25 5.63 -20.89
CA ASP A 457 3.02 4.96 -21.33
C ASP A 457 2.78 3.65 -20.57
N ALA A 458 3.82 2.81 -20.43
CA ALA A 458 3.74 1.56 -19.68
C ALA A 458 3.54 1.81 -18.17
N ALA A 459 4.16 2.85 -17.62
CA ALA A 459 4.00 3.24 -16.22
C ALA A 459 2.58 3.76 -15.93
N LEU A 460 2.03 4.59 -16.82
CA LEU A 460 0.64 5.07 -16.73
C LEU A 460 -0.37 3.92 -16.91
N HIS A 461 -0.10 2.97 -17.83
CA HIS A 461 -0.89 1.74 -17.94
C HIS A 461 -0.88 0.94 -16.64
N ALA A 462 0.28 0.82 -15.96
CA ALA A 462 0.43 0.04 -14.73
C ALA A 462 -0.32 0.65 -13.53
N VAL A 463 -0.65 1.95 -13.54
CA VAL A 463 -1.46 2.64 -12.52
C VAL A 463 -2.91 2.91 -12.99
N THR A 464 -3.33 2.32 -14.08
CA THR A 464 -4.70 2.41 -14.61
C THR A 464 -5.23 1.02 -14.98
N LEU A 465 -5.19 0.61 -16.25
CA LEU A 465 -5.72 -0.67 -16.71
C LEU A 465 -4.95 -1.87 -16.14
N GLY A 466 -3.62 -1.78 -16.01
CA GLY A 466 -2.81 -2.83 -15.39
C GLY A 466 -3.22 -3.09 -13.93
N ALA A 467 -3.42 -2.03 -13.14
CA ALA A 467 -3.90 -2.15 -11.77
C ALA A 467 -5.34 -2.68 -11.72
N ALA A 468 -6.24 -2.19 -12.58
CA ALA A 468 -7.59 -2.72 -12.69
C ALA A 468 -7.60 -4.22 -13.04
N TYR A 469 -6.68 -4.66 -13.92
CA TYR A 469 -6.55 -6.07 -14.29
C TYR A 469 -6.15 -6.96 -13.12
N THR A 470 -5.19 -6.52 -12.30
CA THR A 470 -4.78 -7.27 -11.11
C THR A 470 -5.86 -7.37 -10.03
N LEU A 471 -6.94 -6.59 -10.14
CA LEU A 471 -8.09 -6.57 -9.23
C LEU A 471 -9.35 -7.23 -9.82
N HIS A 472 -9.27 -7.82 -11.01
CA HIS A 472 -10.44 -8.27 -11.77
C HIS A 472 -11.49 -7.17 -12.08
N LEU A 473 -11.09 -5.91 -12.14
CA LEU A 473 -11.96 -4.76 -12.40
C LEU A 473 -11.71 -4.11 -13.77
N ASP A 474 -10.86 -4.69 -14.62
CA ASP A 474 -10.51 -4.19 -15.95
C ASP A 474 -11.70 -4.07 -16.91
N HIS A 475 -12.79 -4.80 -16.66
CA HIS A 475 -14.07 -4.68 -17.37
C HIS A 475 -14.94 -3.53 -16.88
N LEU A 476 -14.59 -2.89 -15.75
CA LEU A 476 -15.36 -1.81 -15.11
C LEU A 476 -14.63 -0.46 -15.10
N VAL A 477 -13.30 -0.45 -14.90
CA VAL A 477 -12.47 0.74 -14.71
C VAL A 477 -11.11 0.61 -15.41
N GLY A 478 -10.27 1.62 -15.31
CA GLY A 478 -8.87 1.59 -15.75
C GLY A 478 -8.63 2.02 -17.20
N SER A 479 -9.68 2.22 -18.00
CA SER A 479 -9.58 2.79 -19.35
C SER A 479 -10.87 3.55 -19.71
N ILE A 480 -10.77 4.45 -20.70
CA ILE A 480 -11.90 5.21 -21.23
C ILE A 480 -12.51 4.41 -22.39
N GLU A 481 -13.37 3.45 -22.06
CA GLU A 481 -14.02 2.55 -23.02
C GLU A 481 -15.52 2.46 -22.77
N VAL A 482 -16.28 2.24 -23.85
CA VAL A 482 -17.74 2.07 -23.78
C VAL A 482 -18.12 0.93 -22.83
N GLY A 483 -19.07 1.20 -21.95
CA GLY A 483 -19.59 0.25 -20.95
C GLY A 483 -18.89 0.32 -19.60
N LYS A 484 -17.69 0.88 -19.50
CA LYS A 484 -16.99 1.08 -18.23
C LYS A 484 -17.58 2.25 -17.44
N TYR A 485 -17.29 2.33 -16.16
CA TYR A 485 -17.65 3.49 -15.35
C TYR A 485 -16.97 4.75 -15.91
N ALA A 486 -17.69 5.85 -15.88
CA ALA A 486 -17.17 7.16 -16.26
C ALA A 486 -16.36 7.75 -15.09
N ASP A 487 -15.23 7.09 -14.81
CA ASP A 487 -14.28 7.46 -13.76
C ASP A 487 -13.04 8.06 -14.43
N PHE A 488 -12.74 9.33 -14.12
CA PHE A 488 -11.63 10.04 -14.75
C PHE A 488 -10.76 10.73 -13.70
N CYS A 489 -9.45 10.74 -13.97
CA CYS A 489 -8.50 11.69 -13.42
C CYS A 489 -8.39 12.87 -14.37
N VAL A 490 -8.54 14.08 -13.87
CA VAL A 490 -8.43 15.32 -14.65
C VAL A 490 -7.10 15.96 -14.32
N LEU A 491 -6.27 16.18 -15.34
CA LEU A 491 -4.92 16.73 -15.22
C LEU A 491 -4.82 18.09 -15.88
N GLU A 492 -3.95 18.96 -15.35
CA GLU A 492 -3.64 20.24 -15.97
C GLU A 492 -2.89 20.08 -17.30
N ASP A 493 -1.94 19.11 -17.34
CA ASP A 493 -1.08 18.87 -18.49
C ASP A 493 -1.18 17.41 -18.96
N ASP A 494 -0.84 17.18 -20.23
CA ASP A 494 -0.78 15.82 -20.79
C ASP A 494 0.47 15.08 -20.26
N PRO A 495 0.28 14.02 -19.45
CA PRO A 495 1.39 13.27 -18.86
C PRO A 495 2.25 12.51 -19.88
N LEU A 496 1.75 12.34 -21.13
CA LEU A 496 2.51 11.77 -22.23
C LEU A 496 3.32 12.81 -23.01
N ALA A 497 2.96 14.10 -22.87
CA ALA A 497 3.66 15.20 -23.53
C ALA A 497 4.76 15.84 -22.66
N VAL A 498 4.70 15.67 -21.34
CA VAL A 498 5.76 16.16 -20.44
C VAL A 498 6.98 15.25 -20.45
N PRO A 499 8.21 15.76 -20.21
CA PRO A 499 9.37 14.90 -19.99
C PRO A 499 9.14 13.91 -18.84
N ALA A 500 9.71 12.71 -18.92
CA ALA A 500 9.52 11.67 -17.90
C ALA A 500 9.88 12.15 -16.47
N GLU A 501 10.86 13.04 -16.34
CA GLU A 501 11.27 13.66 -15.08
C GLU A 501 10.18 14.55 -14.46
N GLY A 502 9.32 15.15 -15.27
CA GLY A 502 8.23 16.04 -14.86
C GLY A 502 6.92 15.32 -14.53
N LEU A 503 6.82 14.01 -14.78
CA LEU A 503 5.57 13.27 -14.63
C LEU A 503 4.94 13.39 -13.22
N LYS A 504 5.77 13.39 -12.17
CA LYS A 504 5.33 13.52 -10.77
C LYS A 504 4.79 14.91 -10.42
N ASP A 505 5.10 15.91 -11.23
CA ASP A 505 4.77 17.30 -11.00
C ASP A 505 3.52 17.73 -11.80
N VAL A 506 2.95 16.84 -12.62
CA VAL A 506 1.69 17.08 -13.34
C VAL A 506 0.56 17.25 -12.34
N PRO A 507 -0.08 18.46 -12.27
CA PRO A 507 -1.09 18.69 -11.25
C PRO A 507 -2.41 17.97 -11.57
N VAL A 508 -3.04 17.43 -10.54
CA VAL A 508 -4.41 16.92 -10.61
C VAL A 508 -5.37 18.11 -10.44
N ALA A 509 -6.21 18.36 -11.42
CA ALA A 509 -7.24 19.40 -11.40
C ALA A 509 -8.54 18.94 -10.73
N GLY A 510 -8.82 17.65 -10.77
CA GLY A 510 -10.01 17.05 -10.19
C GLY A 510 -10.16 15.57 -10.50
N THR A 511 -11.26 15.01 -10.00
CA THR A 511 -11.67 13.64 -10.34
C THR A 511 -13.13 13.61 -10.76
N VAL A 512 -13.47 12.61 -11.55
CA VAL A 512 -14.86 12.31 -11.92
C VAL A 512 -15.10 10.86 -11.52
N ILE A 513 -16.18 10.58 -10.81
CA ILE A 513 -16.58 9.23 -10.44
C ILE A 513 -18.02 8.95 -10.87
N GLY A 514 -18.23 7.91 -11.67
CA GLY A 514 -19.54 7.59 -12.24
C GLY A 514 -20.14 8.77 -13.02
N GLY A 515 -19.31 9.55 -13.74
CA GLY A 515 -19.73 10.72 -14.49
C GLY A 515 -20.01 11.98 -13.65
N ARG A 516 -19.82 11.91 -12.33
CA ARG A 516 -19.99 13.04 -11.42
C ARG A 516 -18.66 13.71 -11.14
N PRO A 517 -18.47 14.96 -11.57
CA PRO A 517 -17.25 15.71 -11.26
C PRO A 517 -17.18 16.11 -9.79
N LEU A 518 -15.97 15.97 -9.23
CA LEU A 518 -15.65 16.30 -7.85
C LEU A 518 -14.44 17.26 -7.85
N ALA A 519 -14.69 18.52 -7.51
CA ALA A 519 -13.64 19.54 -7.46
C ALA A 519 -12.68 19.30 -6.28
N LEU A 520 -11.38 19.58 -6.47
CA LEU A 520 -10.37 19.51 -5.39
C LEU A 520 -10.48 20.67 -4.41
N ARG A 521 -11.04 21.82 -4.83
CA ARG A 521 -11.25 23.01 -4.03
C ARG A 521 -12.72 23.39 -4.14
N GLU A 522 -13.35 23.63 -3.02
CA GLU A 522 -14.54 24.48 -3.00
C GLU A 522 -14.05 25.86 -3.42
N GLY A 523 -14.51 26.33 -4.57
CA GLY A 523 -14.21 27.64 -5.12
C GLY A 523 -14.77 28.78 -4.27
#